data_c5e8d6f7b942a23e3343955e2fa69c2a
#
_entry.id   c5e8d6f7b942a23e3343955e2fa69c2a
#
_cell.length_a   1.000
_cell.length_b   1.000
_cell.length_c   1.000
_cell.angle_alpha   90.00
_cell.angle_beta   90.00
_cell.angle_gamma   90.00
#
_symmetry.space_group_name_H-M   'P 1'
#
loop_
_entity.id
_entity.type
_entity.pdbx_description
1 polymer ?
#
loop_
_entity_poly.entity_id
_entity_poly.type
_entity_poly.pdbx_seq_one_letter_code
_entity_poly.pdbx_strand_id
1 'polypeptide(L)'
;MKTQLTNIGYEYDIDLKSMTNEEITEWGKNIIKDNVILIRNQEFEKKDLRRIYSCFGKAMKAGKNPATGNREFFTEPVYSMLQRVTNLREDGTTTGTEKTGIFADKELDWHSNANARDAGLECCVGLYCEMPGVNSITSFCDTRQAYADLPQDVRDEVDNIECLFKFENNTFYDLEEDDKELEMFENRGVYEGGYMKPLVYTHPFDGKKGLYFSFHYIRSMRGNKTPMKELMDYLMEHTFQEKYIMHHSWKKGDFILMDQYHSLHKRNAVDPSVPRLLYRAAFDYTKMYDVAA
;
A
#
# COMPACT_ATOMS: atom_id res chain seq x y z
N MET A 1 21.48 11.27 -8.40
CA MET A 1 22.30 10.26 -7.66
C MET A 1 21.32 9.21 -7.11
N LYS A 2 21.75 7.94 -6.93
CA LYS A 2 20.93 6.87 -6.34
C LYS A 2 21.65 6.36 -5.11
N THR A 3 20.97 6.38 -3.96
CA THR A 3 21.53 5.94 -2.67
C THR A 3 20.60 4.88 -2.06
N GLN A 4 21.15 3.78 -1.60
CA GLN A 4 20.38 2.76 -0.92
C GLN A 4 19.85 3.29 0.41
N LEU A 5 18.57 3.07 0.68
CA LEU A 5 17.98 3.28 1.99
C LEU A 5 18.40 2.15 2.95
N THR A 6 18.08 2.25 4.22
CA THR A 6 18.66 1.42 5.29
C THR A 6 18.67 -0.07 4.96
N ASN A 7 17.52 -0.68 4.70
CA ASN A 7 17.40 -2.13 4.47
C ASN A 7 16.81 -2.45 3.10
N ILE A 8 15.82 -1.68 2.66
CA ILE A 8 15.15 -1.83 1.38
C ILE A 8 15.00 -0.48 0.68
N GLY A 9 14.92 -0.52 -0.64
CA GLY A 9 14.61 0.64 -1.45
C GLY A 9 15.80 1.59 -1.67
N TYR A 10 15.52 2.63 -2.42
CA TYR A 10 16.54 3.60 -2.83
C TYR A 10 15.98 5.03 -2.80
N GLU A 11 16.82 5.96 -2.36
CA GLU A 11 16.58 7.38 -2.53
C GLU A 11 17.20 7.86 -3.85
N TYR A 12 16.43 8.61 -4.62
CA TYR A 12 16.87 9.23 -5.87
C TYR A 12 16.90 10.74 -5.71
N ASP A 13 18.04 11.33 -6.06
CA ASP A 13 18.24 12.76 -6.11
C ASP A 13 17.89 13.25 -7.52
N ILE A 14 16.60 13.48 -7.76
CA ILE A 14 16.04 13.96 -9.03
C ILE A 14 14.87 14.90 -8.76
N ASP A 15 14.55 15.75 -9.72
CA ASP A 15 13.33 16.56 -9.74
C ASP A 15 12.40 16.06 -10.83
N LEU A 16 11.35 15.33 -10.45
CA LEU A 16 10.36 14.79 -11.39
C LEU A 16 9.59 15.90 -12.14
N LYS A 17 9.50 17.08 -11.57
CA LYS A 17 8.79 18.19 -12.21
C LYS A 17 9.51 18.68 -13.45
N SER A 18 10.84 18.63 -13.45
CA SER A 18 11.69 19.06 -14.57
C SER A 18 11.83 18.02 -15.69
N MET A 19 11.49 16.74 -15.41
CA MET A 19 11.59 15.65 -16.37
C MET A 19 10.43 15.64 -17.36
N THR A 20 10.70 15.17 -18.60
CA THR A 20 9.67 14.86 -19.60
C THR A 20 8.84 13.63 -19.18
N ASN A 21 7.70 13.41 -19.81
CA ASN A 21 6.87 12.24 -19.52
C ASN A 21 7.58 10.93 -19.86
N GLU A 22 8.34 10.92 -20.94
CA GLU A 22 9.14 9.76 -21.41
C GLU A 22 10.24 9.43 -20.41
N GLU A 23 10.96 10.45 -19.91
CA GLU A 23 11.99 10.28 -18.90
C GLU A 23 11.41 9.74 -17.57
N ILE A 24 10.25 10.25 -17.14
CA ILE A 24 9.56 9.77 -15.94
C ILE A 24 9.11 8.30 -16.12
N THR A 25 8.54 7.97 -17.29
CA THR A 25 8.11 6.59 -17.59
C THR A 25 9.29 5.63 -17.57
N GLU A 26 10.40 5.99 -18.22
CA GLU A 26 11.59 5.14 -18.24
C GLU A 26 12.23 5.01 -16.85
N TRP A 27 12.32 6.12 -16.12
CA TRP A 27 12.82 6.10 -14.75
C TRP A 27 11.94 5.23 -13.83
N GLY A 28 10.61 5.29 -13.99
CA GLY A 28 9.63 4.55 -13.18
C GLY A 28 9.85 3.03 -13.22
N LYS A 29 10.44 2.50 -14.30
CA LYS A 29 10.77 1.06 -14.44
C LYS A 29 11.70 0.55 -13.35
N ASN A 30 12.45 1.43 -12.69
CA ASN A 30 13.31 1.03 -11.58
C ASN A 30 12.53 0.44 -10.39
N ILE A 31 11.22 0.71 -10.29
CA ILE A 31 10.43 0.29 -9.12
C ILE A 31 10.44 -1.23 -8.89
N ILE A 32 10.39 -2.04 -9.96
CA ILE A 32 10.40 -3.51 -9.83
C ILE A 32 11.71 -3.99 -9.19
N LYS A 33 12.83 -3.41 -9.60
CA LYS A 33 14.14 -3.75 -9.05
C LYS A 33 14.31 -3.22 -7.63
N ASP A 34 13.87 -1.98 -7.41
CA ASP A 34 14.17 -1.22 -6.20
C ASP A 34 13.12 -1.42 -5.09
N ASN A 35 11.94 -1.93 -5.44
CA ASN A 35 10.80 -2.23 -4.56
C ASN A 35 10.16 -0.99 -3.90
N VAL A 36 10.98 -0.11 -3.33
CA VAL A 36 10.55 1.18 -2.78
C VAL A 36 11.51 2.27 -3.26
N ILE A 37 10.96 3.34 -3.81
CA ILE A 37 11.72 4.49 -4.27
C ILE A 37 11.28 5.72 -3.48
N LEU A 38 12.23 6.46 -2.95
CA LEU A 38 12.03 7.73 -2.27
C LEU A 38 12.67 8.86 -3.08
N ILE A 39 11.96 9.95 -3.25
CA ILE A 39 12.47 11.22 -3.75
C ILE A 39 12.08 12.31 -2.76
N ARG A 40 13.04 13.13 -2.36
CA ARG A 40 12.79 14.18 -1.38
C ARG A 40 12.65 15.55 -2.04
N ASN A 41 12.17 16.50 -1.25
CA ASN A 41 12.17 17.93 -1.62
C ASN A 41 11.42 18.25 -2.90
N GLN A 42 10.37 17.51 -3.21
CA GLN A 42 9.54 17.78 -4.38
C GLN A 42 8.50 18.85 -4.06
N GLU A 43 8.26 19.75 -5.01
CA GLU A 43 7.25 20.80 -4.90
C GLU A 43 6.21 20.64 -6.02
N PHE A 44 5.19 19.80 -5.75
CA PHE A 44 4.16 19.47 -6.70
C PHE A 44 2.85 20.22 -6.44
N GLU A 45 2.29 20.78 -7.49
CA GLU A 45 0.87 21.09 -7.55
C GLU A 45 0.08 19.81 -7.94
N LYS A 46 -1.24 19.80 -7.72
CA LYS A 46 -2.09 18.66 -8.11
C LYS A 46 -2.00 18.32 -9.61
N LYS A 47 -1.80 19.33 -10.47
CA LYS A 47 -1.59 19.10 -11.90
C LYS A 47 -0.28 18.36 -12.21
N ASP A 48 0.78 18.65 -11.44
CA ASP A 48 2.07 17.97 -11.57
C ASP A 48 1.95 16.52 -11.11
N LEU A 49 1.30 16.28 -9.98
CA LEU A 49 1.01 14.92 -9.49
C LEU A 49 0.21 14.11 -10.51
N ARG A 50 -0.84 14.71 -11.09
CA ARG A 50 -1.61 14.05 -12.15
C ARG A 50 -0.74 13.67 -13.34
N ARG A 51 0.12 14.59 -13.81
CA ARG A 51 1.05 14.35 -14.93
C ARG A 51 2.00 13.20 -14.60
N ILE A 52 2.70 13.30 -13.46
CA ILE A 52 3.71 12.35 -13.02
C ILE A 52 3.09 10.96 -12.83
N TYR A 53 1.99 10.88 -12.11
CA TYR A 53 1.29 9.61 -11.89
C TYR A 53 0.79 8.98 -13.19
N SER A 54 0.37 9.79 -14.17
CA SER A 54 -0.05 9.28 -15.48
C SER A 54 1.09 8.68 -16.32
N CYS A 55 2.34 8.91 -15.95
CA CYS A 55 3.50 8.32 -16.61
C CYS A 55 3.75 6.87 -16.19
N PHE A 56 3.24 6.45 -15.02
CA PHE A 56 3.51 5.11 -14.49
C PHE A 56 2.53 4.05 -14.99
N GLY A 57 1.31 4.42 -15.29
CA GLY A 57 0.31 3.48 -15.78
C GLY A 57 -1.10 4.05 -15.77
N LYS A 58 -2.06 3.18 -16.01
CA LYS A 58 -3.47 3.54 -15.87
C LYS A 58 -3.82 3.60 -14.40
N ALA A 59 -4.29 4.77 -13.96
CA ALA A 59 -4.72 4.92 -12.58
C ALA A 59 -5.90 3.99 -12.27
N MET A 60 -5.77 3.22 -11.21
CA MET A 60 -6.86 2.43 -10.67
C MET A 60 -7.91 3.38 -10.09
N LYS A 61 -9.18 3.07 -10.32
CA LYS A 61 -10.27 3.90 -9.81
C LYS A 61 -10.26 3.91 -8.30
N ALA A 62 -10.18 5.10 -7.72
CA ALA A 62 -10.41 5.27 -6.30
C ALA A 62 -11.80 4.74 -5.90
N GLY A 63 -11.88 4.08 -4.77
CA GLY A 63 -13.15 3.65 -4.20
C GLY A 63 -14.05 4.85 -3.87
N LYS A 64 -15.33 4.60 -3.76
CA LYS A 64 -16.26 5.58 -3.18
C LYS A 64 -16.07 5.62 -1.66
N ASN A 65 -16.37 6.75 -1.03
CA ASN A 65 -16.54 6.80 0.41
C ASN A 65 -17.70 5.86 0.81
N PRO A 66 -17.45 4.84 1.62
CA PRO A 66 -18.48 3.86 1.95
C PRO A 66 -19.67 4.49 2.69
N ALA A 67 -19.41 5.48 3.56
CA ALA A 67 -20.44 6.11 4.38
C ALA A 67 -21.38 7.02 3.58
N THR A 68 -20.87 7.68 2.53
CA THR A 68 -21.66 8.66 1.75
C THR A 68 -21.99 8.17 0.34
N GLY A 69 -21.37 7.09 -0.11
CA GLY A 69 -21.41 6.65 -1.50
C GLY A 69 -20.67 7.58 -2.47
N ASN A 70 -20.13 8.69 -1.98
CA ASN A 70 -19.46 9.72 -2.74
C ASN A 70 -17.94 9.47 -2.81
N ARG A 71 -17.30 9.96 -3.86
CA ARG A 71 -15.84 9.91 -3.99
C ARG A 71 -15.11 11.07 -3.32
N GLU A 72 -15.86 12.08 -2.89
CA GLU A 72 -15.36 13.40 -2.49
C GLU A 72 -14.43 13.35 -1.30
N PHE A 73 -14.65 12.44 -0.35
CA PHE A 73 -13.83 12.35 0.84
C PHE A 73 -12.42 11.76 0.58
N PHE A 74 -12.32 10.82 -0.36
CA PHE A 74 -11.06 10.10 -0.64
C PHE A 74 -10.38 10.54 -1.94
N THR A 75 -11.04 11.34 -2.77
CA THR A 75 -10.50 11.78 -4.04
C THR A 75 -10.59 13.27 -4.20
N GLU A 76 -9.61 13.85 -4.89
CA GLU A 76 -9.69 15.23 -5.32
C GLU A 76 -10.80 15.41 -6.35
N PRO A 77 -11.71 16.39 -6.16
CA PRO A 77 -12.86 16.56 -7.06
C PRO A 77 -12.48 16.73 -8.53
N VAL A 78 -11.43 17.49 -8.81
CA VAL A 78 -10.94 17.78 -10.18
C VAL A 78 -9.98 16.71 -10.68
N TYR A 79 -9.28 16.01 -9.77
CA TYR A 79 -8.28 15.00 -10.10
C TYR A 79 -8.65 13.66 -9.45
N SER A 80 -9.66 13.00 -9.98
CA SER A 80 -10.26 11.79 -9.41
C SER A 80 -9.31 10.60 -9.24
N MET A 81 -8.12 10.64 -9.83
CA MET A 81 -7.06 9.66 -9.61
C MET A 81 -6.30 9.89 -8.28
N LEU A 82 -6.34 11.11 -7.74
CA LEU A 82 -5.63 11.45 -6.51
C LEU A 82 -6.53 11.14 -5.31
N GLN A 83 -6.14 10.14 -4.55
CA GLN A 83 -6.75 9.82 -3.26
C GLN A 83 -6.11 10.68 -2.17
N ARG A 84 -6.94 11.14 -1.24
CA ARG A 84 -6.47 11.87 -0.06
C ARG A 84 -6.34 10.89 1.12
N VAL A 85 -5.12 10.72 1.61
CA VAL A 85 -4.85 10.03 2.88
C VAL A 85 -4.67 11.12 3.93
N THR A 86 -5.74 11.45 4.64
CA THR A 86 -5.81 12.69 5.42
C THR A 86 -6.72 12.58 6.64
N ASN A 87 -6.44 13.41 7.64
CA ASN A 87 -7.34 13.73 8.76
C ASN A 87 -7.96 15.12 8.62
N LEU A 88 -7.96 15.70 7.41
CA LEU A 88 -8.56 17.01 7.16
C LEU A 88 -9.96 16.86 6.59
N ARG A 89 -10.88 17.70 7.06
CA ARG A 89 -12.18 17.96 6.42
C ARG A 89 -11.99 18.80 5.15
N GLU A 90 -13.07 19.00 4.40
CA GLU A 90 -13.06 19.84 3.19
C GLU A 90 -12.76 21.31 3.49
N ASP A 91 -13.16 21.80 4.63
CA ASP A 91 -12.88 23.17 5.09
C ASP A 91 -11.44 23.37 5.59
N GLY A 92 -10.62 22.31 5.56
CA GLY A 92 -9.24 22.34 6.01
C GLY A 92 -9.02 22.17 7.50
N THR A 93 -10.09 22.03 8.29
CA THR A 93 -9.98 21.73 9.73
C THR A 93 -9.63 20.26 9.95
N THR A 94 -8.96 19.96 11.07
CA THR A 94 -8.69 18.57 11.45
C THR A 94 -9.93 17.88 11.98
N THR A 95 -9.99 16.58 11.83
CA THR A 95 -11.09 15.76 12.36
C THR A 95 -11.04 15.63 13.87
N GLY A 96 -9.91 15.99 14.50
CA GLY A 96 -9.72 15.83 15.93
C GLY A 96 -9.90 14.36 16.33
N THR A 97 -10.66 14.14 17.39
CA THR A 97 -11.03 12.80 17.88
C THR A 97 -12.25 12.21 17.17
N GLU A 98 -12.85 12.94 16.21
CA GLU A 98 -13.98 12.41 15.45
C GLU A 98 -13.52 11.31 14.49
N LYS A 99 -14.22 10.19 14.51
CA LYS A 99 -14.00 9.08 13.57
C LYS A 99 -14.59 9.43 12.21
N THR A 100 -13.86 10.18 11.39
CA THR A 100 -14.33 10.62 10.07
C THR A 100 -13.89 9.73 8.92
N GLY A 101 -13.14 8.70 9.18
CA GLY A 101 -12.70 7.72 8.19
C GLY A 101 -11.95 6.57 8.84
N ILE A 102 -12.03 5.41 8.21
CA ILE A 102 -11.47 4.16 8.72
C ILE A 102 -9.96 4.25 8.98
N PHE A 103 -9.29 5.20 8.31
CA PHE A 103 -7.83 5.26 8.26
C PHE A 103 -7.28 6.61 8.71
N ALA A 104 -8.08 7.42 9.43
CA ALA A 104 -7.69 8.79 9.74
C ALA A 104 -6.50 8.85 10.71
N ASP A 105 -6.57 8.14 11.83
CA ASP A 105 -5.65 8.28 12.95
C ASP A 105 -5.04 6.97 13.49
N LYS A 106 -5.76 5.84 13.38
CA LYS A 106 -5.32 4.56 13.95
C LYS A 106 -4.15 3.93 13.20
N GLU A 107 -3.45 3.03 13.86
CA GLU A 107 -2.45 2.18 13.23
C GLU A 107 -3.07 1.33 12.14
N LEU A 108 -2.37 1.19 11.02
CA LEU A 108 -2.66 0.23 9.97
C LEU A 108 -1.51 -0.78 9.94
N ASP A 109 -1.76 -1.98 10.40
CA ASP A 109 -0.75 -3.01 10.43
C ASP A 109 -0.37 -3.52 9.04
N TRP A 110 0.63 -4.41 8.96
CA TRP A 110 1.22 -4.89 7.72
C TRP A 110 0.19 -5.41 6.73
N HIS A 111 0.09 -4.76 5.59
CA HIS A 111 -0.84 -5.12 4.53
C HIS A 111 -0.34 -4.68 3.16
N SER A 112 -0.88 -5.28 2.11
CA SER A 112 -0.95 -4.67 0.79
C SER A 112 -2.41 -4.28 0.50
N ASN A 113 -2.62 -3.29 -0.37
CA ASN A 113 -3.96 -2.83 -0.67
C ASN A 113 -4.74 -3.86 -1.51
N ALA A 114 -6.06 -3.81 -1.45
CA ALA A 114 -6.97 -4.63 -2.25
C ALA A 114 -6.89 -6.16 -2.02
N ASN A 115 -6.36 -6.63 -0.90
CA ASN A 115 -6.20 -8.05 -0.59
C ASN A 115 -7.50 -8.85 -0.66
N ALA A 116 -8.57 -8.31 -0.10
CA ALA A 116 -9.87 -8.96 -0.03
C ALA A 116 -10.81 -8.47 -1.15
N ARG A 117 -10.29 -8.14 -2.33
CA ARG A 117 -11.06 -7.72 -3.51
C ARG A 117 -10.77 -8.61 -4.71
N ASP A 118 -11.76 -8.70 -5.59
CA ASP A 118 -11.64 -9.43 -6.86
C ASP A 118 -10.63 -8.79 -7.83
N ALA A 119 -10.55 -7.49 -7.83
CA ALA A 119 -9.79 -6.70 -8.80
C ALA A 119 -8.25 -6.92 -8.78
N GLY A 120 -7.76 -7.89 -8.00
CA GLY A 120 -6.33 -8.15 -7.90
C GLY A 120 -5.58 -7.09 -7.10
N LEU A 121 -4.25 -7.12 -7.20
CA LEU A 121 -3.35 -6.19 -6.54
C LEU A 121 -3.41 -4.80 -7.17
N GLU A 122 -3.31 -3.78 -6.35
CA GLU A 122 -2.86 -2.48 -6.80
C GLU A 122 -1.34 -2.60 -7.05
N CYS A 123 -0.93 -2.73 -8.30
CA CYS A 123 0.42 -3.15 -8.65
C CYS A 123 1.51 -2.20 -8.13
N CYS A 124 1.31 -0.90 -8.35
CA CYS A 124 2.24 0.15 -7.94
C CYS A 124 1.47 1.28 -7.27
N VAL A 125 2.01 1.84 -6.21
CA VAL A 125 1.40 2.97 -5.49
C VAL A 125 2.39 4.10 -5.35
N GLY A 126 1.95 5.30 -5.74
CA GLY A 126 2.66 6.54 -5.46
C GLY A 126 2.02 7.31 -4.31
N LEU A 127 2.85 7.87 -3.46
CA LEU A 127 2.48 8.71 -2.31
C LEU A 127 3.27 10.00 -2.35
N TYR A 128 2.61 11.14 -2.27
CA TYR A 128 3.25 12.45 -2.12
C TYR A 128 2.80 13.11 -0.83
N CYS A 129 3.74 13.61 -0.05
CA CYS A 129 3.48 14.23 1.24
C CYS A 129 3.33 15.75 1.12
N GLU A 130 2.11 16.24 1.23
CA GLU A 130 1.80 17.68 1.33
C GLU A 130 1.91 18.18 2.76
N MET A 131 1.36 17.42 3.72
CA MET A 131 1.40 17.70 5.15
C MET A 131 1.75 16.42 5.90
N PRO A 132 2.92 16.36 6.56
CA PRO A 132 3.37 15.11 7.17
C PRO A 132 2.59 14.70 8.42
N GLY A 133 2.02 15.65 9.17
CA GLY A 133 1.55 15.40 10.52
C GLY A 133 2.70 15.29 11.52
N VAL A 134 2.39 14.79 12.73
CA VAL A 134 3.37 14.51 13.78
C VAL A 134 3.55 13.00 13.94
N ASN A 135 4.79 12.56 14.07
CA ASN A 135 5.15 11.13 14.21
C ASN A 135 4.55 10.23 13.11
N SER A 136 4.36 10.78 11.92
CA SER A 136 3.80 10.05 10.79
C SER A 136 4.88 9.16 10.17
N ILE A 137 4.84 7.87 10.50
CA ILE A 137 5.76 6.87 9.99
C ILE A 137 4.98 5.89 9.12
N THR A 138 5.53 5.60 7.94
CA THR A 138 5.13 4.45 7.14
C THR A 138 6.31 3.50 7.04
N SER A 139 6.08 2.25 7.40
CA SER A 139 7.08 1.19 7.30
C SER A 139 6.79 0.35 6.07
N PHE A 140 7.84 -0.07 5.38
CA PHE A 140 7.78 -0.92 4.19
C PHE A 140 8.58 -2.18 4.46
N CYS A 141 8.04 -3.34 4.07
CA CYS A 141 8.68 -4.65 4.22
C CYS A 141 8.94 -5.26 2.84
N ASP A 142 10.17 -5.66 2.56
CA ASP A 142 10.53 -6.41 1.34
C ASP A 142 10.15 -7.88 1.50
N THR A 143 8.98 -8.26 1.01
CA THR A 143 8.48 -9.64 1.07
C THR A 143 9.18 -10.56 0.07
N ARG A 144 9.84 -10.02 -0.96
CA ARG A 144 10.66 -10.75 -1.91
C ARG A 144 11.92 -11.27 -1.22
N GLN A 145 12.63 -10.40 -0.49
CA GLN A 145 13.82 -10.81 0.25
C GLN A 145 13.44 -11.76 1.40
N ALA A 146 12.35 -11.46 2.11
CA ALA A 146 11.85 -12.35 3.15
C ALA A 146 11.54 -13.74 2.61
N TYR A 147 10.89 -13.86 1.44
CA TYR A 147 10.66 -15.15 0.79
C TYR A 147 11.97 -15.84 0.39
N ALA A 148 12.93 -15.12 -0.19
CA ALA A 148 14.19 -15.68 -0.65
C ALA A 148 15.04 -16.27 0.50
N ASP A 149 14.94 -15.69 1.69
CA ASP A 149 15.67 -16.12 2.88
C ASP A 149 14.96 -17.23 3.67
N LEU A 150 13.74 -17.64 3.29
CA LEU A 150 13.09 -18.81 3.91
C LEU A 150 13.93 -20.08 3.68
N PRO A 151 13.96 -21.02 4.66
CA PRO A 151 14.47 -22.37 4.43
C PRO A 151 13.79 -23.05 3.25
N GLN A 152 14.51 -23.97 2.57
CA GLN A 152 13.99 -24.57 1.34
C GLN A 152 12.70 -25.37 1.56
N ASP A 153 12.62 -26.11 2.65
CA ASP A 153 11.44 -26.89 3.04
C ASP A 153 10.21 -26.00 3.30
N VAL A 154 10.42 -24.83 3.91
CA VAL A 154 9.35 -23.85 4.11
C VAL A 154 8.94 -23.22 2.80
N ARG A 155 9.89 -22.87 1.90
CA ARG A 155 9.57 -22.37 0.55
C ARG A 155 8.75 -23.38 -0.24
N ASP A 156 9.15 -24.65 -0.22
CA ASP A 156 8.44 -25.72 -0.90
C ASP A 156 7.02 -25.92 -0.35
N GLU A 157 6.78 -25.61 0.92
CA GLU A 157 5.45 -25.62 1.51
C GLU A 157 4.64 -24.38 1.08
N VAL A 158 5.16 -23.18 1.31
CA VAL A 158 4.39 -21.93 1.06
C VAL A 158 4.05 -21.70 -0.40
N ASP A 159 4.86 -22.21 -1.33
CA ASP A 159 4.61 -22.15 -2.77
C ASP A 159 3.33 -22.87 -3.19
N ASN A 160 2.83 -23.80 -2.39
CA ASN A 160 1.65 -24.61 -2.67
C ASN A 160 0.43 -24.17 -1.85
N ILE A 161 0.55 -23.10 -1.07
CA ILE A 161 -0.52 -22.63 -0.20
C ILE A 161 -1.39 -21.59 -0.91
N GLU A 162 -2.69 -21.81 -0.84
CA GLU A 162 -3.71 -20.83 -1.14
C GLU A 162 -4.40 -20.38 0.15
N CYS A 163 -4.58 -19.08 0.30
CA CYS A 163 -5.22 -18.46 1.45
C CYS A 163 -6.58 -17.88 1.08
N LEU A 164 -7.56 -18.07 1.93
CA LEU A 164 -8.81 -17.33 1.87
C LEU A 164 -8.60 -15.95 2.50
N PHE A 165 -8.59 -14.93 1.67
CA PHE A 165 -8.58 -13.53 2.10
C PHE A 165 -10.00 -13.03 2.22
N LYS A 166 -10.36 -12.58 3.41
CA LYS A 166 -11.68 -12.03 3.69
C LYS A 166 -11.55 -10.82 4.59
N PHE A 167 -12.31 -9.79 4.27
CA PHE A 167 -12.43 -8.61 5.10
C PHE A 167 -13.47 -8.89 6.18
N GLU A 168 -13.05 -8.90 7.43
CA GLU A 168 -13.93 -9.06 8.59
C GLU A 168 -13.59 -8.00 9.64
N ASN A 169 -14.58 -7.67 10.45
CA ASN A 169 -14.56 -6.51 11.34
C ASN A 169 -13.47 -6.53 12.41
N ASN A 170 -13.12 -7.70 12.89
CA ASN A 170 -12.18 -7.90 14.01
C ASN A 170 -10.72 -8.05 13.57
N THR A 171 -10.40 -7.76 12.32
CA THR A 171 -9.04 -7.95 11.79
C THR A 171 -8.15 -6.73 11.80
N PHE A 172 -8.70 -5.52 11.77
CA PHE A 172 -7.92 -4.29 11.71
C PHE A 172 -8.13 -3.37 12.90
N TYR A 173 -9.27 -3.51 13.56
CA TYR A 173 -9.70 -2.64 14.62
C TYR A 173 -10.43 -3.49 15.65
N ASP A 174 -10.24 -3.21 16.92
CA ASP A 174 -11.23 -3.54 17.93
C ASP A 174 -12.49 -2.72 17.61
N LEU A 175 -13.33 -3.28 16.75
CA LEU A 175 -14.57 -2.66 16.31
C LEU A 175 -15.71 -2.90 17.31
N GLU A 176 -15.41 -3.31 18.54
CA GLU A 176 -16.42 -3.53 19.56
C GLU A 176 -17.26 -2.28 19.89
N GLU A 177 -16.90 -1.12 19.33
CA GLU A 177 -17.57 0.13 19.70
C GLU A 177 -18.29 0.88 18.56
N ASP A 178 -18.31 0.41 17.30
CA ASP A 178 -18.87 1.26 16.23
C ASP A 178 -19.53 0.50 15.08
N ASP A 179 -20.85 0.21 15.23
CA ASP A 179 -21.71 -0.39 14.17
C ASP A 179 -21.67 0.38 12.83
N LYS A 180 -21.32 1.67 12.84
CA LYS A 180 -21.22 2.50 11.64
C LYS A 180 -19.97 2.21 10.81
N GLU A 181 -18.84 1.86 11.44
CA GLU A 181 -17.66 1.41 10.72
C GLU A 181 -17.93 0.06 10.06
N LEU A 182 -18.76 -0.77 10.67
CA LEU A 182 -19.22 -2.05 10.15
C LEU A 182 -20.00 -1.89 8.84
N GLU A 183 -21.03 -1.04 8.85
CA GLU A 183 -21.79 -0.68 7.65
C GLU A 183 -20.91 -0.13 6.53
N MET A 184 -19.89 0.63 6.88
CA MET A 184 -18.92 1.16 5.93
C MET A 184 -18.12 0.06 5.23
N PHE A 185 -17.81 -1.04 5.89
CA PHE A 185 -17.09 -2.18 5.31
C PHE A 185 -17.99 -3.05 4.45
N GLU A 186 -19.22 -3.31 4.89
CA GLU A 186 -20.22 -4.08 4.15
C GLU A 186 -20.56 -3.42 2.80
N ASN A 187 -20.67 -2.10 2.77
CA ASN A 187 -20.96 -1.33 1.56
C ASN A 187 -19.77 -1.19 0.58
N ARG A 188 -18.59 -1.74 0.86
CA ARG A 188 -17.42 -1.67 -0.04
C ARG A 188 -17.44 -2.65 -1.21
N GLY A 189 -18.48 -3.45 -1.34
CA GLY A 189 -18.56 -4.49 -2.36
C GLY A 189 -17.52 -5.60 -2.10
N VAL A 190 -17.21 -5.84 -0.83
CA VAL A 190 -16.41 -6.98 -0.39
C VAL A 190 -17.28 -8.20 -0.49
N TYR A 191 -16.81 -9.21 -1.23
CA TYR A 191 -17.53 -10.46 -1.35
C TYR A 191 -17.55 -11.18 0.00
N GLU A 192 -18.74 -11.50 0.53
CA GLU A 192 -18.90 -12.12 1.86
C GLU A 192 -18.14 -13.44 2.01
N GLY A 193 -17.98 -14.19 0.91
CA GLY A 193 -17.21 -15.44 0.85
C GLY A 193 -15.69 -15.24 0.89
N GLY A 194 -15.19 -14.04 0.65
CA GLY A 194 -13.76 -13.78 0.47
C GLY A 194 -13.20 -14.30 -0.85
N TYR A 195 -11.88 -14.21 -1.04
CA TYR A 195 -11.19 -14.61 -2.27
C TYR A 195 -10.03 -15.54 -1.97
N MET A 196 -9.95 -16.65 -2.68
CA MET A 196 -8.80 -17.54 -2.65
C MET A 196 -7.68 -16.95 -3.48
N LYS A 197 -6.52 -16.77 -2.87
CA LYS A 197 -5.30 -16.23 -3.52
C LYS A 197 -4.08 -17.00 -3.03
N PRO A 198 -3.03 -17.14 -3.87
CA PRO A 198 -1.78 -17.78 -3.43
C PRO A 198 -1.13 -16.98 -2.30
N LEU A 199 -0.46 -17.67 -1.38
CA LEU A 199 0.36 -17.06 -0.35
C LEU A 199 1.65 -16.46 -0.92
N VAL A 200 2.13 -17.00 -2.04
CA VAL A 200 3.32 -16.54 -2.75
C VAL A 200 2.94 -16.04 -4.13
N TYR A 201 3.27 -14.79 -4.43
CA TYR A 201 3.10 -14.23 -5.77
C TYR A 201 4.40 -14.25 -6.55
N THR A 202 4.29 -14.58 -7.83
CA THR A 202 5.38 -14.37 -8.80
C THR A 202 5.16 -13.04 -9.50
N HIS A 203 6.14 -12.16 -9.44
CA HIS A 203 6.05 -10.85 -10.07
C HIS A 203 6.00 -11.01 -11.60
N PRO A 204 5.02 -10.39 -12.29
CA PRO A 204 4.77 -10.63 -13.72
C PRO A 204 5.90 -10.13 -14.64
N PHE A 205 6.76 -9.23 -14.18
CA PHE A 205 7.79 -8.60 -15.01
C PHE A 205 9.22 -9.11 -14.74
N ASP A 206 9.55 -9.49 -13.51
CA ASP A 206 10.91 -9.99 -13.20
C ASP A 206 10.94 -11.46 -12.77
N GLY A 207 9.78 -12.09 -12.63
CA GLY A 207 9.63 -13.51 -12.29
C GLY A 207 10.03 -13.84 -10.85
N LYS A 208 10.37 -12.86 -10.02
CA LYS A 208 10.72 -13.12 -8.63
C LYS A 208 9.48 -13.38 -7.79
N LYS A 209 9.66 -14.20 -6.77
CA LYS A 209 8.60 -14.53 -5.82
C LYS A 209 8.68 -13.64 -4.58
N GLY A 210 7.52 -13.35 -4.01
CA GLY A 210 7.37 -12.64 -2.75
C GLY A 210 6.18 -13.15 -1.96
N LEU A 211 6.23 -13.01 -0.63
CA LEU A 211 5.14 -13.41 0.25
C LEU A 211 3.98 -12.39 0.14
N TYR A 212 2.81 -12.87 -0.23
CA TYR A 212 1.59 -12.10 -0.18
C TYR A 212 0.92 -12.28 1.20
N PHE A 213 1.59 -11.77 2.22
CA PHE A 213 1.29 -12.10 3.60
C PHE A 213 0.63 -10.94 4.36
N SER A 214 -0.54 -10.53 3.90
CA SER A 214 -1.42 -9.62 4.66
C SER A 214 -2.21 -10.44 5.68
N PHE A 215 -1.55 -10.87 6.73
CA PHE A 215 -2.03 -11.90 7.65
C PHE A 215 -3.37 -11.61 8.32
N HIS A 216 -3.68 -10.34 8.56
CA HIS A 216 -4.97 -9.92 9.12
C HIS A 216 -6.19 -10.31 8.27
N TYR A 217 -6.02 -10.52 6.97
CA TYR A 217 -7.10 -10.90 6.07
C TYR A 217 -7.20 -12.40 5.83
N ILE A 218 -6.21 -13.18 6.26
CA ILE A 218 -6.18 -14.62 6.06
C ILE A 218 -7.11 -15.31 7.05
N ARG A 219 -8.10 -16.06 6.56
CA ARG A 219 -9.09 -16.78 7.36
C ARG A 219 -8.89 -18.30 7.36
N SER A 220 -8.38 -18.81 6.26
CA SER A 220 -8.01 -20.22 6.14
C SER A 220 -6.90 -20.41 5.14
N MET A 221 -6.22 -21.52 5.24
CA MET A 221 -5.19 -21.97 4.31
C MET A 221 -5.54 -23.36 3.81
N ARG A 222 -5.16 -23.65 2.57
CA ARG A 222 -5.16 -25.02 2.03
C ARG A 222 -3.85 -25.30 1.32
N GLY A 223 -3.43 -26.57 1.32
CA GLY A 223 -2.12 -26.99 0.81
C GLY A 223 -1.01 -26.98 1.85
N ASN A 224 -1.26 -26.39 3.03
CA ASN A 224 -0.29 -26.39 4.14
C ASN A 224 -0.15 -27.77 4.77
N LYS A 225 1.10 -28.14 5.10
CA LYS A 225 1.45 -29.34 5.88
C LYS A 225 1.52 -29.00 7.35
N THR A 226 2.11 -27.85 7.65
CA THR A 226 2.18 -27.27 9.01
C THR A 226 0.81 -26.72 9.44
N PRO A 227 0.38 -26.90 10.69
CA PRO A 227 -0.84 -26.27 11.18
C PRO A 227 -0.86 -24.76 10.91
N MET A 228 -1.99 -24.25 10.43
CA MET A 228 -2.10 -22.84 9.99
C MET A 228 -1.57 -21.85 11.01
N LYS A 229 -1.95 -22.00 12.29
CA LYS A 229 -1.49 -21.07 13.35
C LYS A 229 0.03 -21.08 13.49
N GLU A 230 0.63 -22.25 13.53
CA GLU A 230 2.08 -22.42 13.67
C GLU A 230 2.82 -21.82 12.48
N LEU A 231 2.34 -22.08 11.27
CA LEU A 231 2.92 -21.51 10.05
C LEU A 231 2.78 -19.99 10.02
N MET A 232 1.62 -19.46 10.41
CA MET A 232 1.42 -18.01 10.47
C MET A 232 2.32 -17.34 11.49
N ASP A 233 2.44 -17.88 12.68
CA ASP A 233 3.32 -17.36 13.73
C ASP A 233 4.79 -17.34 13.22
N TYR A 234 5.24 -18.42 12.60
CA TYR A 234 6.57 -18.51 11.99
C TYR A 234 6.78 -17.47 10.89
N LEU A 235 5.83 -17.35 9.96
CA LEU A 235 5.93 -16.38 8.86
C LEU A 235 5.89 -14.93 9.34
N MET A 236 5.13 -14.62 10.40
CA MET A 236 5.12 -13.31 11.01
C MET A 236 6.49 -12.95 11.62
N GLU A 237 7.04 -13.87 12.43
CA GLU A 237 8.36 -13.68 13.04
C GLU A 237 9.46 -13.55 11.98
N HIS A 238 9.39 -14.35 10.93
CA HIS A 238 10.38 -14.33 9.85
C HIS A 238 10.26 -13.07 8.97
N THR A 239 9.04 -12.75 8.49
CA THR A 239 8.82 -11.70 7.49
C THR A 239 9.03 -10.30 8.05
N PHE A 240 8.69 -10.07 9.31
CA PHE A 240 8.74 -8.74 9.91
C PHE A 240 10.01 -8.48 10.73
N GLN A 241 11.12 -9.14 10.37
CA GLN A 241 12.43 -8.80 10.91
C GLN A 241 12.92 -7.46 10.38
N GLU A 242 13.59 -6.69 11.23
CA GLU A 242 14.12 -5.36 10.89
C GLU A 242 14.98 -5.34 9.61
N LYS A 243 15.70 -6.42 9.31
CA LYS A 243 16.52 -6.52 8.09
C LYS A 243 15.72 -6.44 6.78
N TYR A 244 14.40 -6.66 6.82
CA TYR A 244 13.50 -6.55 5.68
C TYR A 244 12.65 -5.29 5.70
N ILE A 245 12.85 -4.41 6.70
CA ILE A 245 11.97 -3.27 6.95
C ILE A 245 12.73 -1.95 6.77
N MET A 246 12.06 -0.99 6.15
CA MET A 246 12.44 0.41 6.12
C MET A 246 11.36 1.23 6.81
N HIS A 247 11.74 2.06 7.77
CA HIS A 247 10.86 3.02 8.41
C HIS A 247 11.06 4.40 7.81
N HIS A 248 10.00 4.98 7.26
CA HIS A 248 10.03 6.30 6.66
C HIS A 248 9.25 7.31 7.49
N SER A 249 9.95 8.29 8.05
CA SER A 249 9.34 9.48 8.67
C SER A 249 9.07 10.53 7.60
N TRP A 250 7.80 10.82 7.37
CA TRP A 250 7.38 11.75 6.33
C TRP A 250 7.85 13.17 6.55
N LYS A 251 8.30 13.81 5.49
CA LYS A 251 8.56 15.25 5.40
C LYS A 251 7.76 15.82 4.24
N LYS A 252 7.40 17.10 4.32
CA LYS A 252 6.79 17.80 3.19
C LYS A 252 7.68 17.67 1.96
N GLY A 253 7.07 17.36 0.81
CA GLY A 253 7.79 17.18 -0.45
C GLY A 253 8.39 15.78 -0.63
N ASP A 254 8.21 14.85 0.29
CA ASP A 254 8.59 13.46 0.06
C ASP A 254 7.63 12.80 -0.94
N PHE A 255 8.20 12.14 -1.92
CA PHE A 255 7.48 11.30 -2.87
C PHE A 255 8.00 9.87 -2.77
N ILE A 256 7.08 8.93 -2.55
CA ILE A 256 7.40 7.50 -2.52
C ILE A 256 6.63 6.80 -3.64
N LEU A 257 7.33 5.93 -4.35
CA LEU A 257 6.77 4.94 -5.24
C LEU A 257 7.06 3.56 -4.66
N MET A 258 6.07 2.67 -4.55
CA MET A 258 6.24 1.32 -4.01
C MET A 258 5.58 0.27 -4.90
N ASP A 259 6.26 -0.88 -5.02
CA ASP A 259 5.75 -2.09 -5.66
C ASP A 259 4.95 -2.90 -4.63
N GLN A 260 3.70 -3.22 -4.92
CA GLN A 260 2.87 -4.01 -4.00
C GLN A 260 2.86 -5.52 -4.26
N TYR A 261 3.53 -5.99 -5.31
CA TYR A 261 3.81 -7.43 -5.47
C TYR A 261 4.87 -7.92 -4.49
N HIS A 262 5.82 -7.04 -4.17
CA HIS A 262 7.00 -7.38 -3.39
C HIS A 262 7.11 -6.60 -2.06
N SER A 263 6.13 -5.78 -1.72
CA SER A 263 6.12 -5.08 -0.44
C SER A 263 4.78 -5.12 0.29
N LEU A 264 4.89 -5.17 1.60
CA LEU A 264 3.83 -4.81 2.52
C LEU A 264 4.16 -3.45 3.13
N HIS A 265 3.14 -2.75 3.57
CA HIS A 265 3.34 -1.51 4.29
C HIS A 265 2.48 -1.44 5.55
N LYS A 266 3.00 -0.69 6.52
CA LYS A 266 2.38 -0.43 7.82
C LYS A 266 2.45 1.05 8.11
N ARG A 267 1.43 1.60 8.73
CA ARG A 267 1.41 2.97 9.21
C ARG A 267 1.11 2.98 10.71
N ASN A 268 1.95 3.66 11.49
CA ASN A 268 1.65 3.89 12.90
C ASN A 268 0.42 4.80 13.08
N ALA A 269 -0.14 4.81 14.30
CA ALA A 269 -1.12 5.79 14.68
C ALA A 269 -0.54 7.22 14.55
N VAL A 270 -1.38 8.16 14.13
CA VAL A 270 -1.01 9.57 13.96
C VAL A 270 -1.85 10.45 14.87
N ASP A 271 -1.34 11.61 15.24
CA ASP A 271 -2.09 12.58 16.04
C ASP A 271 -3.22 13.19 15.19
N PRO A 272 -4.50 12.94 15.52
CA PRO A 272 -5.62 13.43 14.74
C PRO A 272 -5.81 14.95 14.83
N SER A 273 -5.18 15.62 15.79
CA SER A 273 -5.26 17.08 15.97
C SER A 273 -4.30 17.86 15.06
N VAL A 274 -3.30 17.19 14.50
CA VAL A 274 -2.30 17.81 13.62
C VAL A 274 -2.58 17.49 12.16
N PRO A 275 -2.66 18.52 11.29
CA PRO A 275 -2.95 18.34 9.87
C PRO A 275 -2.02 17.33 9.19
N ARG A 276 -2.61 16.32 8.55
CA ARG A 276 -1.91 15.33 7.75
C ARG A 276 -2.58 15.16 6.40
N LEU A 277 -1.82 15.25 5.32
CA LEU A 277 -2.30 15.04 3.96
C LEU A 277 -1.22 14.42 3.08
N LEU A 278 -1.51 13.23 2.59
CA LEU A 278 -0.77 12.63 1.49
C LEU A 278 -1.70 12.46 0.29
N TYR A 279 -1.18 12.73 -0.90
CA TYR A 279 -1.84 12.38 -2.16
C TYR A 279 -1.35 11.02 -2.64
N ARG A 280 -2.27 10.10 -2.82
CA ARG A 280 -2.01 8.72 -3.23
C ARG A 280 -2.62 8.45 -4.59
N ALA A 281 -1.92 7.68 -5.42
CA ALA A 281 -2.52 7.03 -6.58
C ALA A 281 -1.95 5.62 -6.75
N ALA A 282 -2.76 4.73 -7.31
CA ALA A 282 -2.37 3.36 -7.64
C ALA A 282 -2.45 3.14 -9.16
N PHE A 283 -1.57 2.31 -9.69
CA PHE A 283 -1.38 2.09 -11.14
C PHE A 283 -1.16 0.62 -11.45
N ASP A 284 -1.33 0.28 -12.72
CA ASP A 284 -1.22 -1.07 -13.27
C ASP A 284 0.07 -1.38 -14.03
N TYR A 285 1.06 -0.52 -14.04
CA TYR A 285 2.33 -0.62 -14.80
C TYR A 285 2.22 -0.57 -16.33
N THR A 286 1.03 -0.53 -16.93
CA THR A 286 0.85 -0.70 -18.38
C THR A 286 1.73 0.22 -19.24
N LYS A 287 1.96 1.45 -18.80
CA LYS A 287 2.81 2.40 -19.55
C LYS A 287 4.29 2.17 -19.35
N MET A 288 4.70 1.71 -18.17
CA MET A 288 6.13 1.50 -17.89
C MET A 288 6.68 0.28 -18.61
N TYR A 289 5.85 -0.72 -18.88
CA TYR A 289 6.30 -2.00 -19.40
C TYR A 289 5.66 -2.41 -20.73
N ASP A 290 5.00 -1.47 -21.43
CA ASP A 290 4.34 -1.72 -22.72
C ASP A 290 3.40 -2.94 -22.70
N VAL A 291 2.75 -3.20 -21.58
CA VAL A 291 1.76 -4.29 -21.47
C VAL A 291 0.47 -3.82 -22.11
N ALA A 292 -0.06 -4.61 -23.03
CA ALA A 292 -1.35 -4.35 -23.62
C ALA A 292 -2.44 -4.25 -22.53
N ALA A 293 -3.18 -3.14 -22.52
CA ALA A 293 -4.21 -2.85 -21.53
C ALA A 293 -5.43 -3.78 -21.67
#